data_f0f713047e10d3b0b32777221c2576ae
#
_entry.id   f0f713047e10d3b0b32777221c2576ae
#
_cell.length_a   1.000
_cell.length_b   1.000
_cell.length_c   1.000
_cell.angle_alpha   90.00
_cell.angle_beta   90.00
_cell.angle_gamma   90.00
#
_symmetry.space_group_name_H-M   'P 1'
#
loop_
_entity.id
_entity.type
_entity.pdbx_description
1 polymer ?
#
loop_
_entity_poly.entity_id
_entity_poly.type
_entity_poly.pdbx_seq_one_letter_code
_entity_poly.pdbx_strand_id
1 'polypeptide(L)'
;MNTAITIIINIRKMENNFKNANEAFVYFKDIIPKTGIQFDDTQALFNVGFYLENPMDNLIEDQDRDWKWNYAEAEWQWYLSGDRNIKKLGELYGKVPEIWKRMADKEGFVNSNYGWQWKRENQLDNVIEILTS
;
A
#
# COMPACT_ATOMS: atom_id res chain seq x y z
N MET A 1 -43.41 -16.15 -11.35
CA MET A 1 -43.03 -14.74 -11.48
C MET A 1 -41.66 -14.56 -10.86
N ASN A 2 -40.63 -14.52 -11.71
CA ASN A 2 -39.26 -14.27 -11.23
C ASN A 2 -39.00 -12.77 -11.20
N THR A 3 -38.92 -12.19 -10.01
CA THR A 3 -38.55 -10.80 -9.83
C THR A 3 -37.02 -10.72 -9.88
N ALA A 4 -36.49 -10.34 -11.03
CA ALA A 4 -35.07 -10.04 -11.18
C ALA A 4 -34.77 -8.76 -10.38
N ILE A 5 -33.99 -8.87 -9.32
CA ILE A 5 -33.44 -7.72 -8.61
C ILE A 5 -32.32 -7.15 -9.46
N THR A 6 -32.61 -6.07 -10.19
CA THR A 6 -31.59 -5.30 -10.91
C THR A 6 -30.86 -4.44 -9.88
N ILE A 7 -29.68 -4.88 -9.46
CA ILE A 7 -28.76 -4.03 -8.67
C ILE A 7 -28.16 -3.03 -9.64
N ILE A 8 -28.69 -1.81 -9.65
CA ILE A 8 -28.06 -0.68 -10.34
C ILE A 8 -26.87 -0.25 -9.48
N ILE A 9 -25.70 -0.76 -9.80
CA ILE A 9 -24.44 -0.22 -9.26
C ILE A 9 -24.25 1.13 -9.94
N ASN A 10 -24.63 2.21 -9.28
CA ASN A 10 -24.25 3.55 -9.66
C ASN A 10 -22.73 3.66 -9.45
N ILE A 11 -21.95 3.22 -10.43
CA ILE A 11 -20.55 3.60 -10.54
C ILE A 11 -20.57 5.08 -10.87
N ARG A 12 -20.56 5.94 -9.85
CA ARG A 12 -20.16 7.33 -10.05
C ARG A 12 -18.76 7.24 -10.65
N LYS A 13 -18.65 7.52 -11.94
CA LYS A 13 -17.38 7.75 -12.62
C LYS A 13 -16.75 8.97 -11.94
N MET A 14 -16.03 8.75 -10.85
CA MET A 14 -15.17 9.76 -10.27
C MET A 14 -13.98 9.86 -11.20
N GLU A 15 -14.08 10.79 -12.16
CA GLU A 15 -12.97 11.17 -13.04
C GLU A 15 -11.96 12.01 -12.23
N ASN A 16 -11.40 11.42 -11.20
CA ASN A 16 -10.29 12.03 -10.48
C ASN A 16 -9.02 11.67 -11.23
N ASN A 17 -8.58 12.57 -12.09
CA ASN A 17 -7.28 12.50 -12.72
C ASN A 17 -6.30 13.36 -11.95
N PHE A 18 -5.20 12.78 -11.52
CA PHE A 18 -4.13 13.46 -10.82
C PHE A 18 -2.84 13.34 -11.61
N LYS A 19 -2.03 14.38 -11.61
CA LYS A 19 -0.74 14.38 -12.30
C LYS A 19 0.21 13.37 -11.66
N ASN A 20 0.21 13.29 -10.32
CA ASN A 20 1.13 12.47 -9.54
C ASN A 20 0.52 12.03 -8.21
N ALA A 21 1.28 11.25 -7.44
CA ALA A 21 0.84 10.74 -6.14
C ALA A 21 0.62 11.86 -5.10
N ASN A 22 1.41 12.93 -5.13
CA ASN A 22 1.26 14.04 -4.20
C ASN A 22 -0.07 14.78 -4.40
N GLU A 23 -0.45 15.06 -5.65
CA GLU A 23 -1.72 15.71 -5.96
C GLU A 23 -2.92 14.84 -5.49
N ALA A 24 -2.86 13.53 -5.74
CA ALA A 24 -3.88 12.60 -5.26
C ALA A 24 -3.94 12.59 -3.71
N PHE A 25 -2.80 12.56 -3.04
CA PHE A 25 -2.76 12.58 -1.57
C PHE A 25 -3.38 13.86 -1.00
N VAL A 26 -3.01 15.03 -1.51
CA VAL A 26 -3.55 16.32 -1.07
C VAL A 26 -5.07 16.38 -1.25
N TYR A 27 -5.56 15.91 -2.39
CA TYR A 27 -7.01 15.83 -2.66
C TYR A 27 -7.72 14.93 -1.64
N PHE A 28 -7.26 13.70 -1.44
CA PHE A 28 -7.92 12.77 -0.52
C PHE A 28 -7.80 13.19 0.94
N LYS A 29 -6.69 13.80 1.34
CA LYS A 29 -6.51 14.41 2.65
C LYS A 29 -7.57 15.47 2.94
N ASP A 30 -7.95 16.27 1.95
CA ASP A 30 -8.98 17.30 2.08
C ASP A 30 -10.41 16.72 2.03
N ILE A 31 -10.68 15.76 1.15
CA ILE A 31 -12.05 15.29 0.90
C ILE A 31 -12.53 14.24 1.90
N ILE A 32 -11.65 13.36 2.40
CA ILE A 32 -12.04 12.30 3.34
C ILE A 32 -12.68 12.87 4.62
N PRO A 33 -12.12 13.89 5.29
CA PRO A 33 -12.76 14.47 6.48
C PRO A 33 -14.12 15.10 6.23
N LYS A 34 -14.39 15.52 4.99
CA LYS A 34 -15.63 16.22 4.62
C LYS A 34 -16.76 15.28 4.17
N THR A 35 -16.38 14.16 3.53
CA THR A 35 -17.35 13.28 2.85
C THR A 35 -17.18 11.81 3.18
N GLY A 36 -16.14 11.46 3.92
CA GLY A 36 -15.87 10.10 4.35
C GLY A 36 -16.94 9.55 5.30
N ILE A 37 -17.13 8.26 5.25
CA ILE A 37 -18.01 7.53 6.15
C ILE A 37 -17.21 7.15 7.40
N GLN A 38 -17.79 7.30 8.58
CA GLN A 38 -17.19 6.84 9.81
C GLN A 38 -17.01 5.32 9.77
N PHE A 39 -15.78 4.87 9.97
CA PHE A 39 -15.42 3.47 10.01
C PHE A 39 -14.50 3.23 11.22
N ASP A 40 -15.07 2.66 12.28
CA ASP A 40 -14.42 2.51 13.58
C ASP A 40 -13.91 3.87 14.10
N ASP A 41 -12.64 4.01 14.40
CA ASP A 41 -11.98 5.24 14.87
C ASP A 41 -11.46 6.12 13.71
N THR A 42 -11.74 5.76 12.46
CA THR A 42 -11.28 6.44 11.26
C THR A 42 -12.43 6.91 10.36
N GLN A 43 -12.12 7.74 9.37
CA GLN A 43 -13.01 8.05 8.27
C GLN A 43 -12.47 7.44 6.97
N ALA A 44 -13.35 6.90 6.14
CA ALA A 44 -12.97 6.22 4.91
C ALA A 44 -13.91 6.56 3.75
N LEU A 45 -13.34 6.56 2.54
CA LEU A 45 -14.10 6.51 1.28
C LEU A 45 -13.96 5.11 0.70
N PHE A 46 -15.08 4.52 0.28
CA PHE A 46 -15.12 3.20 -0.32
C PHE A 46 -15.38 3.29 -1.82
N ASN A 47 -14.94 2.28 -2.56
CA ASN A 47 -15.13 2.17 -4.01
C ASN A 47 -14.60 3.40 -4.78
N VAL A 48 -13.46 3.91 -4.35
CA VAL A 48 -12.79 5.05 -4.98
C VAL A 48 -11.83 4.55 -6.05
N GLY A 49 -11.95 5.09 -7.25
CA GLY A 49 -11.00 4.91 -8.34
C GLY A 49 -10.44 6.26 -8.78
N PHE A 50 -9.19 6.29 -9.21
CA PHE A 50 -8.56 7.47 -9.78
C PHE A 50 -7.47 7.06 -10.78
N TYR A 51 -7.06 8.00 -11.59
CA TYR A 51 -5.99 7.84 -12.57
C TYR A 51 -4.80 8.73 -12.21
N LEU A 52 -3.59 8.18 -12.29
CA LEU A 52 -2.34 8.94 -12.17
C LEU A 52 -1.71 9.07 -13.56
N GLU A 53 -1.49 10.31 -14.01
CA GLU A 53 -0.86 10.59 -15.31
C GLU A 53 0.61 10.16 -15.30
N ASN A 54 1.32 10.44 -14.20
CA ASN A 54 2.70 10.04 -14.00
C ASN A 54 2.87 9.23 -12.70
N PRO A 55 2.68 7.90 -12.73
CA PRO A 55 2.84 7.05 -11.54
C PRO A 55 4.29 6.93 -11.07
N MET A 56 5.28 7.32 -11.88
CA MET A 56 6.70 7.32 -11.49
C MET A 56 7.03 8.50 -10.57
N ASP A 57 6.25 9.58 -10.63
CA ASP A 57 6.31 10.69 -9.68
C ASP A 57 5.45 10.35 -8.45
N ASN A 58 6.01 9.49 -7.60
CA ASN A 58 5.31 8.87 -6.48
C ASN A 58 5.69 9.46 -5.11
N LEU A 59 6.53 10.49 -5.07
CA LEU A 59 6.89 11.16 -3.83
C LEU A 59 5.70 12.00 -3.32
N ILE A 60 5.34 11.80 -2.06
CA ILE A 60 4.36 12.64 -1.36
C ILE A 60 5.13 13.66 -0.54
N GLU A 61 5.05 14.93 -0.96
CA GLU A 61 5.77 16.05 -0.37
C GLU A 61 5.01 16.72 0.78
N ASP A 62 3.73 16.34 0.97
CA ASP A 62 2.89 16.89 2.03
C ASP A 62 3.49 16.58 3.41
N GLN A 63 3.68 17.62 4.24
CA GLN A 63 4.37 17.51 5.54
C GLN A 63 3.63 16.61 6.53
N ASP A 64 2.31 16.53 6.46
CA ASP A 64 1.53 15.68 7.36
C ASP A 64 1.72 14.19 7.04
N ARG A 65 2.17 13.84 5.83
CA ARG A 65 2.53 12.46 5.48
C ARG A 65 3.85 12.05 6.14
N ASP A 66 4.73 13.01 6.46
CA ASP A 66 6.05 12.75 7.06
C ASP A 66 6.83 11.65 6.33
N TRP A 67 6.89 11.74 4.99
CA TRP A 67 7.54 10.75 4.15
C TRP A 67 9.04 10.66 4.44
N LYS A 68 9.50 9.48 4.77
CA LYS A 68 10.90 9.22 5.09
C LYS A 68 11.52 8.31 4.04
N TRP A 69 12.25 8.90 3.10
CA TRP A 69 12.87 8.17 2.00
C TRP A 69 13.80 7.05 2.49
N ASN A 70 14.62 7.31 3.47
CA ASN A 70 15.53 6.31 4.04
C ASN A 70 14.80 5.10 4.65
N TYR A 71 13.61 5.33 5.21
CA TYR A 71 12.77 4.23 5.69
C TYR A 71 12.16 3.44 4.53
N ALA A 72 11.64 4.12 3.53
CA ALA A 72 11.05 3.47 2.35
C ALA A 72 12.09 2.61 1.62
N GLU A 73 13.32 3.12 1.46
CA GLU A 73 14.43 2.37 0.87
C GLU A 73 14.81 1.14 1.70
N ALA A 74 14.94 1.29 3.02
CA ALA A 74 15.27 0.18 3.92
C ALA A 74 14.17 -0.91 3.90
N GLU A 75 12.89 -0.51 3.91
CA GLU A 75 11.76 -1.42 3.84
C GLU A 75 11.74 -2.15 2.50
N TRP A 76 12.00 -1.47 1.39
CA TRP A 76 12.10 -2.07 0.07
C TRP A 76 13.24 -3.10 0.00
N GLN A 77 14.43 -2.76 0.49
CA GLN A 77 15.55 -3.69 0.57
C GLN A 77 15.25 -4.90 1.46
N TRP A 78 14.50 -4.69 2.54
CA TRP A 78 14.03 -5.79 3.38
C TRP A 78 13.11 -6.73 2.60
N TYR A 79 12.15 -6.21 1.81
CA TYR A 79 11.30 -7.05 0.96
C TYR A 79 12.12 -7.79 -0.11
N LEU A 80 13.03 -7.11 -0.78
CA LEU A 80 13.90 -7.74 -1.78
C LEU A 80 14.76 -8.87 -1.21
N SER A 81 15.14 -8.80 0.06
CA SER A 81 15.91 -9.86 0.72
C SER A 81 15.13 -11.17 0.86
N GLY A 82 13.78 -11.10 0.94
CA GLY A 82 12.94 -12.24 1.26
C GLY A 82 13.02 -12.71 2.71
N ASP A 83 13.80 -12.03 3.55
CA ASP A 83 13.88 -12.30 4.98
C ASP A 83 12.67 -11.66 5.69
N ARG A 84 11.90 -12.45 6.40
CA ARG A 84 10.74 -11.96 7.15
C ARG A 84 11.04 -11.49 8.57
N ASN A 85 12.30 -11.60 9.02
CA ASN A 85 12.67 -11.18 10.36
C ASN A 85 12.88 -9.66 10.44
N ILE A 86 12.26 -9.02 11.43
CA ILE A 86 12.35 -7.56 11.65
C ILE A 86 13.77 -7.08 11.98
N LYS A 87 14.67 -7.97 12.43
CA LYS A 87 16.08 -7.65 12.64
C LYS A 87 16.73 -7.17 11.35
N LYS A 88 16.38 -7.79 10.22
CA LYS A 88 16.90 -7.38 8.90
C LYS A 88 16.52 -5.95 8.57
N LEU A 89 15.27 -5.55 8.82
CA LEU A 89 14.85 -4.15 8.69
C LEU A 89 15.61 -3.24 9.65
N GLY A 90 15.82 -3.68 10.89
CA GLY A 90 16.60 -2.93 11.89
C GLY A 90 18.05 -2.69 11.45
N GLU A 91 18.71 -3.66 10.82
CA GLU A 91 20.05 -3.52 10.24
C GLU A 91 20.08 -2.50 9.10
N LEU A 92 19.07 -2.51 8.23
CA LEU A 92 18.97 -1.62 7.08
C LEU A 92 18.61 -0.18 7.45
N TYR A 93 17.69 0.00 8.37
CA TYR A 93 17.16 1.31 8.76
C TYR A 93 17.87 1.92 9.99
N GLY A 94 18.63 1.12 10.73
CA GLY A 94 19.27 1.52 11.99
C GLY A 94 18.40 1.33 13.25
N LYS A 95 17.13 1.02 13.08
CA LYS A 95 16.19 0.66 14.16
C LYS A 95 14.98 -0.09 13.61
N VAL A 96 14.33 -0.88 14.45
CA VAL A 96 13.03 -1.50 14.10
C VAL A 96 11.90 -0.54 14.46
N PRO A 97 11.06 -0.10 13.49
CA PRO A 97 9.87 0.70 13.78
C PRO A 97 8.86 -0.05 14.65
N GLU A 98 8.14 0.69 15.51
CA GLU A 98 7.21 0.10 16.48
C GLU A 98 6.08 -0.70 15.82
N ILE A 99 5.62 -0.28 14.64
CA ILE A 99 4.59 -1.01 13.91
C ILE A 99 5.02 -2.46 13.63
N TRP A 100 6.27 -2.66 13.21
CA TRP A 100 6.79 -3.98 12.90
C TRP A 100 7.04 -4.84 14.13
N LYS A 101 7.42 -4.22 15.26
CA LYS A 101 7.51 -4.94 16.54
C LYS A 101 6.17 -5.49 16.99
N ARG A 102 5.08 -4.75 16.74
CA ARG A 102 3.70 -5.19 17.08
C ARG A 102 3.18 -6.28 16.16
N MET A 103 3.62 -6.29 14.90
CA MET A 103 3.19 -7.26 13.89
C MET A 103 4.01 -8.55 13.90
N ALA A 104 5.19 -8.53 14.50
CA ALA A 104 6.07 -9.69 14.58
C ALA A 104 5.61 -10.68 15.64
N ASP A 105 5.86 -11.95 15.39
CA ASP A 105 5.73 -13.00 16.39
C ASP A 105 6.86 -12.92 17.45
N LYS A 106 6.88 -13.87 18.38
CA LYS A 106 7.85 -13.92 19.49
C LYS A 106 9.30 -14.06 19.03
N GLU A 107 9.49 -14.67 17.87
CA GLU A 107 10.80 -14.89 17.23
C GLU A 107 11.22 -13.70 16.35
N GLY A 108 10.34 -12.71 16.18
CA GLY A 108 10.58 -11.53 15.37
C GLY A 108 10.23 -11.70 13.89
N PHE A 109 9.44 -12.69 13.52
CA PHE A 109 9.01 -12.90 12.14
C PHE A 109 7.67 -12.23 11.83
N VAL A 110 7.60 -11.62 10.64
CA VAL A 110 6.36 -11.04 10.09
C VAL A 110 5.88 -11.93 8.93
N ASN A 111 4.86 -12.73 9.18
CA ASN A 111 4.35 -13.68 8.18
C ASN A 111 3.72 -12.99 6.95
N SER A 112 3.25 -11.75 7.10
CA SER A 112 2.73 -10.91 6.03
C SER A 112 3.80 -10.12 5.29
N ASN A 113 5.10 -10.35 5.53
CA ASN A 113 6.17 -9.70 4.78
C ASN A 113 6.04 -10.02 3.28
N TYR A 114 5.89 -8.97 2.47
CA TYR A 114 5.65 -9.12 1.03
C TYR A 114 6.80 -9.84 0.31
N GLY A 115 8.03 -9.50 0.60
CA GLY A 115 9.18 -10.11 -0.06
C GLY A 115 9.30 -11.60 0.21
N TRP A 116 9.00 -12.03 1.44
CA TRP A 116 8.93 -13.45 1.77
C TRP A 116 7.77 -14.14 1.05
N GLN A 117 6.61 -13.50 0.97
CA GLN A 117 5.46 -14.04 0.24
C GLN A 117 5.76 -14.18 -1.26
N TRP A 118 6.41 -13.21 -1.88
CA TRP A 118 6.76 -13.27 -3.31
C TRP A 118 7.76 -14.38 -3.65
N LYS A 119 8.72 -14.63 -2.76
CA LYS A 119 9.76 -15.66 -2.96
C LYS A 119 9.32 -17.06 -2.55
N ARG A 120 8.28 -17.17 -1.74
CA ARG A 120 7.77 -18.44 -1.28
C ARG A 120 7.31 -19.29 -2.47
N GLU A 121 7.68 -20.58 -2.47
CA GLU A 121 7.30 -21.53 -3.52
C GLU A 121 7.73 -21.09 -4.94
N ASN A 122 8.80 -20.32 -5.05
CA ASN A 122 9.37 -19.79 -6.29
C ASN A 122 8.36 -18.94 -7.12
N GLN A 123 7.37 -18.32 -6.48
CA GLN A 123 6.32 -17.57 -7.19
C GLN A 123 6.90 -16.47 -8.09
N LEU A 124 7.86 -15.68 -7.58
CA LEU A 124 8.46 -14.60 -8.35
C LEU A 124 9.24 -15.12 -9.56
N ASP A 125 10.05 -16.16 -9.36
CA ASP A 125 10.85 -16.75 -10.43
C ASP A 125 9.95 -17.35 -11.52
N ASN A 126 8.87 -18.04 -11.13
CA ASN A 126 7.87 -18.57 -12.08
C ASN A 126 7.21 -17.47 -12.90
N VAL A 127 6.86 -16.32 -12.29
CA VAL A 127 6.29 -15.17 -13.00
C VAL A 127 7.29 -14.59 -14.01
N ILE A 128 8.55 -14.43 -13.61
CA ILE A 128 9.62 -13.92 -14.48
C ILE A 128 9.82 -14.87 -15.68
N GLU A 129 9.86 -16.16 -15.44
CA GLU A 129 10.01 -17.17 -16.50
C GLU A 129 8.85 -17.08 -17.52
N ILE A 130 7.61 -16.99 -17.05
CA ILE A 130 6.43 -16.86 -17.92
C ILE A 130 6.47 -15.56 -18.74
N LEU A 131 6.93 -14.46 -18.17
CA LEU A 131 6.95 -13.17 -18.85
C LEU A 131 8.13 -13.02 -19.82
N THR A 132 9.15 -13.86 -19.71
CA THR A 132 10.36 -13.80 -20.56
C THR A 132 10.44 -14.93 -21.59
N SER A 133 9.51 -15.88 -21.56
CA SER A 133 9.37 -16.98 -22.55
C SER A 133 8.53 -16.52 -23.75
#